data_55627171e7670154340c1d84afcdfb4d
#
_entry.id   55627171e7670154340c1d84afcdfb4d
#
_cell.length_a   1.000
_cell.length_b   1.000
_cell.length_c   1.000
_cell.angle_alpha   90.00
_cell.angle_beta   90.00
_cell.angle_gamma   90.00
#
_symmetry.space_group_name_H-M   'P 1'
#
loop_
_entity.id
_entity.type
_entity.pdbx_description
1 polymer ?
#
loop_
_entity_poly.entity_id
_entity_poly.type
_entity_poly.pdbx_seq_one_letter_code
_entity_poly.pdbx_strand_id
1 'polypeptide(L)'
;LSAMGQTTFPLPAVPDTLTTRTDRANYLALHYWDNIDFNDSTLIGNEDISEQGFCNFISIMPYVTQQREAFDVFVQGITCNRKAQDYFMAIGQKYLAEPQSPVYNEALYIVLLEAITSMDHLSVSDSEKYNFMLRMEKRNQVGTIACDFEFMLRDGTYNRLHNINAPYTLIFFGDPDCEICNKVKEQLQESLYIKLKFIGGYLKILSVCVEGKTAKWQ
;
A
#
# COMPACT_ATOMS: atom_id res chain seq x y z
N LEU A 1 -43.02 2.39 11.13
CA LEU A 1 -41.66 2.93 11.05
C LEU A 1 -40.79 1.92 11.79
N SER A 2 -40.29 0.89 11.06
CA SER A 2 -39.28 -0.04 11.57
C SER A 2 -38.00 0.72 11.74
N ALA A 3 -37.47 0.78 12.98
CA ALA A 3 -36.11 1.16 13.26
C ALA A 3 -35.21 0.16 12.52
N MET A 4 -34.61 0.55 11.40
CA MET A 4 -33.45 -0.12 10.85
C MET A 4 -32.36 0.03 11.89
N GLY A 5 -32.08 -1.05 12.66
CA GLY A 5 -30.95 -1.09 13.56
C GLY A 5 -29.68 -0.85 12.75
N GLN A 6 -28.95 0.20 13.07
CA GLN A 6 -27.58 0.34 12.58
C GLN A 6 -26.83 -0.87 13.12
N THR A 7 -26.45 -1.78 12.22
CA THR A 7 -25.61 -2.92 12.54
C THR A 7 -24.20 -2.36 12.79
N THR A 8 -23.87 -2.17 14.04
CA THR A 8 -22.51 -1.71 14.43
C THR A 8 -21.57 -2.91 14.38
N PHE A 9 -20.31 -2.68 13.98
CA PHE A 9 -19.27 -3.70 13.97
C PHE A 9 -19.14 -4.32 15.39
N PRO A 10 -19.21 -5.66 15.53
CA PRO A 10 -19.24 -6.33 16.83
C PRO A 10 -17.85 -6.45 17.45
N LEU A 11 -17.36 -5.37 18.06
CA LEU A 11 -16.04 -5.36 18.71
C LEU A 11 -15.98 -6.34 19.88
N PRO A 12 -14.81 -6.98 20.12
CA PRO A 12 -14.58 -7.83 21.29
C PRO A 12 -14.52 -6.99 22.58
N ALA A 13 -14.96 -7.58 23.69
CA ALA A 13 -14.80 -6.98 25.00
C ALA A 13 -13.34 -7.09 25.47
N VAL A 14 -12.69 -5.97 25.72
CA VAL A 14 -11.31 -5.96 26.24
C VAL A 14 -11.34 -6.20 27.76
N PRO A 15 -10.63 -7.21 28.29
CA PRO A 15 -10.61 -7.51 29.72
C PRO A 15 -10.10 -6.35 30.58
N ASP A 16 -10.77 -6.07 31.70
CA ASP A 16 -10.38 -5.00 32.63
C ASP A 16 -9.03 -5.28 33.32
N THR A 17 -8.56 -6.53 33.30
CA THR A 17 -7.24 -6.91 33.80
C THR A 17 -6.09 -6.36 32.95
N LEU A 18 -6.36 -5.97 31.71
CA LEU A 18 -5.38 -5.31 30.82
C LEU A 18 -5.37 -3.82 31.12
N THR A 19 -4.34 -3.36 31.81
CA THR A 19 -4.26 -1.99 32.33
C THR A 19 -3.43 -1.06 31.45
N THR A 20 -2.48 -1.58 30.67
CA THR A 20 -1.66 -0.73 29.76
C THR A 20 -2.38 -0.51 28.43
N ARG A 21 -2.11 0.66 27.82
CA ARG A 21 -2.67 0.98 26.51
C ARG A 21 -2.21 -0.02 25.44
N THR A 22 -0.94 -0.45 25.49
CA THR A 22 -0.36 -1.39 24.54
C THR A 22 -0.99 -2.77 24.65
N ASP A 23 -1.15 -3.32 25.89
CA ASP A 23 -1.77 -4.64 26.08
C ASP A 23 -3.22 -4.64 25.59
N ARG A 24 -3.97 -3.56 25.88
CA ARG A 24 -5.34 -3.40 25.40
C ARG A 24 -5.40 -3.30 23.86
N ALA A 25 -4.47 -2.59 23.25
CA ALA A 25 -4.40 -2.47 21.78
C ALA A 25 -4.04 -3.81 21.13
N ASN A 26 -3.04 -4.53 21.66
CA ASN A 26 -2.67 -5.85 21.17
C ASN A 26 -3.83 -6.83 21.31
N TYR A 27 -4.49 -6.88 22.47
CA TYR A 27 -5.65 -7.73 22.69
C TYR A 27 -6.77 -7.42 21.69
N LEU A 28 -7.12 -6.13 21.56
CA LEU A 28 -8.15 -5.70 20.60
C LEU A 28 -7.81 -6.11 19.18
N ALA A 29 -6.56 -5.94 18.75
CA ALA A 29 -6.14 -6.28 17.40
C ALA A 29 -6.19 -7.78 17.12
N LEU A 30 -5.73 -8.61 18.08
CA LEU A 30 -5.72 -10.07 17.95
C LEU A 30 -7.14 -10.66 17.95
N HIS A 31 -8.08 -10.03 18.67
CA HIS A 31 -9.46 -10.51 18.82
C HIS A 31 -10.48 -9.69 18.00
N TYR A 32 -9.99 -8.77 17.16
CA TYR A 32 -10.84 -7.82 16.45
C TYR A 32 -11.93 -8.49 15.61
N TRP A 33 -11.58 -9.62 15.01
CA TRP A 33 -12.42 -10.34 14.05
C TRP A 33 -13.15 -11.56 14.66
N ASP A 34 -13.00 -11.84 15.97
CA ASP A 34 -13.57 -13.03 16.62
C ASP A 34 -15.10 -13.14 16.50
N ASN A 35 -15.78 -12.00 16.41
CA ASN A 35 -17.24 -11.94 16.32
C ASN A 35 -17.76 -11.79 14.87
N ILE A 36 -16.90 -11.94 13.88
CA ILE A 36 -17.26 -11.89 12.45
C ILE A 36 -17.24 -13.30 11.86
N ASP A 37 -18.37 -13.71 11.29
CA ASP A 37 -18.42 -14.93 10.47
C ASP A 37 -18.10 -14.56 9.01
N PHE A 38 -16.91 -14.90 8.56
CA PHE A 38 -16.48 -14.67 7.18
C PHE A 38 -17.22 -15.53 6.13
N ASN A 39 -18.12 -16.44 6.55
CA ASN A 39 -19.03 -17.17 5.66
C ASN A 39 -20.37 -16.46 5.48
N ASP A 40 -20.69 -15.47 6.30
CA ASP A 40 -21.92 -14.70 6.18
C ASP A 40 -21.84 -13.71 5.01
N SER A 41 -22.51 -14.06 3.90
CA SER A 41 -22.53 -13.23 2.70
C SER A 41 -23.24 -11.89 2.88
N THR A 42 -23.98 -11.68 3.97
CA THR A 42 -24.64 -10.39 4.26
C THR A 42 -23.67 -9.39 4.91
N LEU A 43 -22.59 -9.89 5.51
CA LEU A 43 -21.52 -9.07 6.10
C LEU A 43 -20.44 -8.76 5.07
N ILE A 44 -20.08 -9.73 4.22
CA ILE A 44 -19.03 -9.55 3.21
C ILE A 44 -19.54 -8.64 2.09
N GLY A 45 -18.85 -7.52 1.86
CA GLY A 45 -19.24 -6.50 0.88
C GLY A 45 -20.23 -5.45 1.41
N ASN A 46 -20.60 -5.53 2.68
CA ASN A 46 -21.33 -4.46 3.36
C ASN A 46 -20.33 -3.37 3.78
N GLU A 47 -20.40 -2.20 3.15
CA GLU A 47 -19.46 -1.10 3.40
C GLU A 47 -19.46 -0.66 4.87
N ASP A 48 -20.64 -0.58 5.51
CA ASP A 48 -20.77 -0.13 6.90
C ASP A 48 -20.15 -1.12 7.91
N ILE A 49 -20.05 -2.39 7.57
CA ILE A 49 -19.52 -3.44 8.46
C ILE A 49 -18.11 -3.84 8.03
N SER A 50 -17.98 -4.39 6.83
CA SER A 50 -16.71 -4.98 6.39
C SER A 50 -15.66 -3.94 6.08
N GLU A 51 -16.01 -2.90 5.29
CA GLU A 51 -15.06 -1.88 4.87
C GLU A 51 -14.72 -0.92 6.02
N GLN A 52 -15.75 -0.42 6.73
CA GLN A 52 -15.54 0.41 7.92
C GLN A 52 -14.83 -0.38 9.03
N GLY A 53 -15.18 -1.66 9.22
CA GLY A 53 -14.50 -2.56 10.16
C GLY A 53 -13.02 -2.70 9.83
N PHE A 54 -12.68 -2.90 8.55
CA PHE A 54 -11.30 -2.96 8.11
C PHE A 54 -10.55 -1.63 8.34
N CYS A 55 -11.14 -0.49 7.99
CA CYS A 55 -10.52 0.82 8.23
C CYS A 55 -10.29 1.07 9.73
N ASN A 56 -11.23 0.68 10.59
CA ASN A 56 -11.07 0.78 12.04
C ASN A 56 -9.94 -0.15 12.55
N PHE A 57 -9.86 -1.38 12.04
CA PHE A 57 -8.77 -2.30 12.32
C PHE A 57 -7.41 -1.71 11.97
N ILE A 58 -7.28 -1.10 10.79
CA ILE A 58 -6.05 -0.44 10.38
C ILE A 58 -5.72 0.77 11.28
N SER A 59 -6.72 1.52 11.72
CA SER A 59 -6.53 2.72 12.55
C SER A 59 -5.94 2.44 13.93
N ILE A 60 -6.07 1.23 14.46
CA ILE A 60 -5.48 0.81 15.74
C ILE A 60 -4.04 0.31 15.60
N MET A 61 -3.60 -0.07 14.40
CA MET A 61 -2.28 -0.66 14.17
C MET A 61 -1.10 0.19 14.68
N PRO A 62 -1.10 1.54 14.65
CA PRO A 62 -0.03 2.33 15.22
C PRO A 62 0.22 2.12 16.73
N TYR A 63 -0.76 1.56 17.44
CA TYR A 63 -0.70 1.27 18.89
C TYR A 63 -0.40 -0.19 19.20
N VAL A 64 -0.32 -1.04 18.16
CA VAL A 64 -0.15 -2.49 18.24
C VAL A 64 1.31 -2.85 18.01
N THR A 65 1.90 -3.62 18.90
CA THR A 65 3.27 -4.16 18.76
C THR A 65 3.30 -5.52 18.07
N GLN A 66 2.16 -6.22 18.07
CA GLN A 66 1.96 -7.54 17.47
C GLN A 66 1.18 -7.43 16.14
N GLN A 67 1.61 -6.50 15.28
CA GLN A 67 0.91 -6.22 14.01
C GLN A 67 0.86 -7.46 13.11
N ARG A 68 1.97 -8.20 13.00
CA ARG A 68 2.05 -9.39 12.15
C ARG A 68 1.08 -10.47 12.62
N GLU A 69 1.07 -10.75 13.90
CA GLU A 69 0.17 -11.76 14.49
C GLU A 69 -1.31 -11.37 14.31
N ALA A 70 -1.63 -10.08 14.44
CA ALA A 70 -2.99 -9.59 14.19
C ALA A 70 -3.43 -9.80 12.74
N PHE A 71 -2.53 -9.55 11.78
CA PHE A 71 -2.81 -9.85 10.37
C PHE A 71 -2.84 -11.36 10.08
N ASP A 72 -2.04 -12.17 10.75
CA ASP A 72 -2.07 -13.64 10.59
C ASP A 72 -3.45 -14.20 11.03
N VAL A 73 -3.99 -13.74 12.18
CA VAL A 73 -5.34 -14.09 12.63
C VAL A 73 -6.40 -13.65 11.64
N PHE A 74 -6.32 -12.40 11.17
CA PHE A 74 -7.24 -11.86 10.16
C PHE A 74 -7.25 -12.68 8.87
N VAL A 75 -6.05 -12.95 8.33
CA VAL A 75 -5.89 -13.70 7.09
C VAL A 75 -6.37 -15.14 7.22
N GLN A 76 -6.11 -15.78 8.36
CA GLN A 76 -6.65 -17.12 8.66
C GLN A 76 -8.17 -17.13 8.60
N GLY A 77 -8.83 -16.10 9.12
CA GLY A 77 -10.28 -15.95 9.07
C GLY A 77 -10.80 -15.79 7.64
N ILE A 78 -10.28 -14.85 6.86
CA ILE A 78 -10.78 -14.58 5.51
C ILE A 78 -10.50 -15.71 4.52
N THR A 79 -9.43 -16.48 4.70
CA THR A 79 -9.06 -17.58 3.78
C THR A 79 -9.95 -18.82 3.92
N CYS A 80 -10.81 -18.89 4.95
CA CYS A 80 -11.85 -19.90 5.05
C CYS A 80 -12.95 -19.77 3.98
N ASN A 81 -13.10 -18.59 3.38
CA ASN A 81 -14.11 -18.29 2.37
C ASN A 81 -13.51 -17.50 1.20
N ARG A 82 -13.63 -18.05 -0.01
CA ARG A 82 -13.07 -17.43 -1.23
C ARG A 82 -13.56 -16.00 -1.47
N LYS A 83 -14.86 -15.74 -1.25
CA LYS A 83 -15.43 -14.39 -1.43
C LYS A 83 -14.89 -13.41 -0.40
N ALA A 84 -14.73 -13.85 0.85
CA ALA A 84 -14.14 -13.04 1.90
C ALA A 84 -12.67 -12.70 1.57
N GLN A 85 -11.89 -13.70 1.16
CA GLN A 85 -10.50 -13.52 0.75
C GLN A 85 -10.39 -12.48 -0.39
N ASP A 86 -11.14 -12.66 -1.47
CA ASP A 86 -11.09 -11.76 -2.63
C ASP A 86 -11.49 -10.34 -2.25
N TYR A 87 -12.56 -10.19 -1.45
CA TYR A 87 -13.05 -8.90 -1.00
C TYR A 87 -12.07 -8.18 -0.08
N PHE A 88 -11.64 -8.83 0.99
CA PHE A 88 -10.76 -8.20 1.97
C PHE A 88 -9.35 -7.92 1.44
N MET A 89 -8.84 -8.76 0.55
CA MET A 89 -7.58 -8.46 -0.13
C MET A 89 -7.71 -7.27 -1.10
N ALA A 90 -8.87 -7.10 -1.76
CA ALA A 90 -9.13 -5.94 -2.61
C ALA A 90 -9.25 -4.64 -1.80
N ILE A 91 -9.97 -4.64 -0.66
CA ILE A 91 -10.03 -3.46 0.22
C ILE A 91 -8.69 -3.18 0.91
N GLY A 92 -7.91 -4.22 1.23
CA GLY A 92 -6.55 -4.08 1.72
C GLY A 92 -5.68 -3.30 0.72
N GLN A 93 -5.73 -3.66 -0.56
CA GLN A 93 -5.04 -2.93 -1.62
C GLN A 93 -5.56 -1.49 -1.74
N LYS A 94 -6.90 -1.31 -1.83
CA LYS A 94 -7.55 0.02 -1.93
C LYS A 94 -7.13 0.96 -0.81
N TYR A 95 -7.11 0.47 0.43
CA TYR A 95 -6.89 1.34 1.58
C TYR A 95 -5.43 1.49 1.97
N LEU A 96 -4.61 0.46 1.82
CA LEU A 96 -3.22 0.47 2.28
C LEU A 96 -2.21 0.80 1.19
N ALA A 97 -2.51 0.49 -0.10
CA ALA A 97 -1.56 0.66 -1.20
C ALA A 97 -1.86 1.87 -2.10
N GLU A 98 -3.09 2.42 -2.10
CA GLU A 98 -3.40 3.58 -2.92
C GLU A 98 -3.02 4.89 -2.21
N PRO A 99 -2.13 5.73 -2.80
CA PRO A 99 -1.63 6.95 -2.15
C PRO A 99 -2.70 7.98 -1.79
N GLN A 100 -3.88 7.93 -2.44
CA GLN A 100 -5.01 8.83 -2.15
C GLN A 100 -5.86 8.35 -0.97
N SER A 101 -5.61 7.16 -0.46
CA SER A 101 -6.34 6.62 0.69
C SER A 101 -6.04 7.41 1.97
N PRO A 102 -7.04 7.74 2.79
CA PRO A 102 -6.83 8.42 4.06
C PRO A 102 -6.07 7.57 5.09
N VAL A 103 -6.00 6.26 4.87
CA VAL A 103 -5.29 5.30 5.74
C VAL A 103 -4.15 4.61 5.00
N TYR A 104 -3.64 5.23 3.91
CA TYR A 104 -2.49 4.72 3.16
C TYR A 104 -1.33 4.36 4.09
N ASN A 105 -0.85 3.13 3.98
CA ASN A 105 0.28 2.63 4.75
C ASN A 105 0.93 1.42 4.07
N GLU A 106 1.94 1.68 3.26
CA GLU A 106 2.68 0.67 2.50
C GLU A 106 3.31 -0.40 3.41
N ALA A 107 3.80 -0.01 4.59
CA ALA A 107 4.38 -0.96 5.52
C ALA A 107 3.34 -1.97 6.04
N LEU A 108 2.12 -1.52 6.38
CA LEU A 108 1.04 -2.41 6.77
C LEU A 108 0.53 -3.25 5.60
N TYR A 109 0.57 -2.73 4.36
CA TYR A 109 0.23 -3.52 3.18
C TYR A 109 1.22 -4.67 2.97
N ILE A 110 2.50 -4.42 3.16
CA ILE A 110 3.53 -5.48 3.14
C ILE A 110 3.25 -6.53 4.21
N VAL A 111 2.89 -6.12 5.45
CA VAL A 111 2.54 -7.06 6.53
C VAL A 111 1.33 -7.92 6.16
N LEU A 112 0.27 -7.33 5.56
CA LEU A 112 -0.89 -8.08 5.06
C LEU A 112 -0.49 -9.08 3.97
N LEU A 113 0.34 -8.66 3.01
CA LEU A 113 0.82 -9.54 1.94
C LEU A 113 1.73 -10.66 2.47
N GLU A 114 2.55 -10.38 3.47
CA GLU A 114 3.35 -11.41 4.14
C GLU A 114 2.47 -12.42 4.90
N ALA A 115 1.41 -11.95 5.54
CA ALA A 115 0.47 -12.82 6.23
C ALA A 115 -0.24 -13.77 5.25
N ILE A 116 -0.82 -13.23 4.15
CA ILE A 116 -1.53 -14.06 3.16
C ILE A 116 -0.58 -15.05 2.47
N THR A 117 0.64 -14.65 2.12
CA THR A 117 1.61 -15.52 1.44
C THR A 117 2.17 -16.63 2.33
N SER A 118 2.01 -16.53 3.65
CA SER A 118 2.40 -17.57 4.60
C SER A 118 1.34 -18.69 4.78
N MET A 119 0.15 -18.56 4.16
CA MET A 119 -0.91 -19.57 4.27
C MET A 119 -0.64 -20.77 3.37
N ASP A 120 -0.57 -21.97 3.96
CA ASP A 120 -0.25 -23.21 3.25
C ASP A 120 -1.36 -23.71 2.30
N HIS A 121 -2.60 -23.22 2.48
CA HIS A 121 -3.78 -23.70 1.73
C HIS A 121 -4.23 -22.79 0.59
N LEU A 122 -3.43 -21.80 0.22
CA LEU A 122 -3.72 -20.95 -0.94
C LEU A 122 -3.70 -21.77 -2.24
N SER A 123 -4.56 -21.38 -3.19
CA SER A 123 -4.42 -21.88 -4.56
C SER A 123 -3.07 -21.46 -5.16
N VAL A 124 -2.54 -22.24 -6.11
CA VAL A 124 -1.28 -21.90 -6.81
C VAL A 124 -1.37 -20.50 -7.42
N SER A 125 -2.49 -20.18 -8.06
CA SER A 125 -2.71 -18.87 -8.69
C SER A 125 -2.70 -17.73 -7.67
N ASP A 126 -3.32 -17.90 -6.50
CA ASP A 126 -3.31 -16.87 -5.45
C ASP A 126 -1.93 -16.71 -4.83
N SER A 127 -1.25 -17.81 -4.59
CA SER A 127 0.13 -17.80 -4.09
C SER A 127 1.05 -17.03 -5.06
N GLU A 128 0.98 -17.31 -6.36
CA GLU A 128 1.76 -16.58 -7.37
C GLU A 128 1.41 -15.10 -7.39
N LYS A 129 0.11 -14.76 -7.38
CA LYS A 129 -0.40 -13.38 -7.37
C LYS A 129 0.11 -12.60 -6.16
N TYR A 130 -0.12 -13.11 -4.94
CA TYR A 130 0.26 -12.37 -3.73
C TYR A 130 1.78 -12.32 -3.53
N ASN A 131 2.51 -13.37 -3.90
CA ASN A 131 3.97 -13.33 -3.90
C ASN A 131 4.54 -12.32 -4.92
N PHE A 132 3.89 -12.17 -6.10
CA PHE A 132 4.27 -11.14 -7.05
C PHE A 132 4.03 -9.74 -6.45
N MET A 133 2.84 -9.49 -5.88
CA MET A 133 2.51 -8.22 -5.24
C MET A 133 3.49 -7.89 -4.11
N LEU A 134 3.77 -8.85 -3.23
CA LEU A 134 4.72 -8.67 -2.14
C LEU A 134 6.14 -8.32 -2.64
N ARG A 135 6.62 -8.99 -3.70
CA ARG A 135 7.91 -8.64 -4.30
C ARG A 135 7.92 -7.23 -4.89
N MET A 136 6.79 -6.78 -5.47
CA MET A 136 6.70 -5.43 -6.02
C MET A 136 6.68 -4.37 -4.93
N GLU A 137 5.89 -4.56 -3.87
CA GLU A 137 5.81 -3.64 -2.73
C GLU A 137 7.13 -3.54 -1.95
N LYS A 138 7.89 -4.63 -1.86
CA LYS A 138 9.22 -4.61 -1.22
C LYS A 138 10.32 -3.92 -2.04
N ARG A 139 10.03 -3.50 -3.29
CA ARG A 139 10.98 -2.74 -4.09
C ARG A 139 10.97 -1.27 -3.71
N ASN A 140 12.14 -0.64 -3.80
CA ASN A 140 12.30 0.81 -3.62
C ASN A 140 11.82 1.34 -2.25
N GLN A 141 11.84 0.50 -1.22
CA GLN A 141 11.52 0.92 0.14
C GLN A 141 12.49 2.01 0.61
N VAL A 142 11.98 2.98 1.38
CA VAL A 142 12.81 4.04 1.95
C VAL A 142 13.99 3.46 2.72
N GLY A 143 15.20 3.93 2.41
CA GLY A 143 16.44 3.43 3.02
C GLY A 143 17.06 2.22 2.34
N THR A 144 16.43 1.68 1.27
CA THR A 144 17.00 0.61 0.45
C THR A 144 17.61 1.15 -0.85
N ILE A 145 18.41 0.30 -1.51
CA ILE A 145 18.96 0.63 -2.82
C ILE A 145 17.81 0.54 -3.85
N ALA A 146 17.57 1.63 -4.59
CA ALA A 146 16.57 1.66 -5.64
C ALA A 146 16.87 0.62 -6.73
N CYS A 147 15.80 0.02 -7.28
CA CYS A 147 15.95 -0.91 -8.39
C CYS A 147 16.58 -0.21 -9.59
N ASP A 148 17.62 -0.84 -10.14
CA ASP A 148 18.27 -0.34 -11.33
C ASP A 148 17.40 -0.63 -12.58
N PHE A 149 17.33 0.32 -13.49
CA PHE A 149 16.67 0.14 -14.78
C PHE A 149 17.44 0.87 -15.89
N GLU A 150 17.28 0.35 -17.10
CA GLU A 150 17.86 0.94 -18.31
C GLU A 150 16.87 1.90 -18.95
N PHE A 151 17.37 3.00 -19.47
CA PHE A 151 16.60 3.98 -20.22
C PHE A 151 17.40 4.50 -21.42
N MET A 152 16.68 4.89 -22.47
CA MET A 152 17.25 5.47 -23.69
C MET A 152 17.37 6.99 -23.55
N LEU A 153 18.52 7.52 -23.89
CA LEU A 153 18.76 8.96 -23.98
C LEU A 153 18.24 9.55 -25.32
N ARG A 154 18.17 10.87 -25.41
CA ARG A 154 17.68 11.57 -26.62
C ARG A 154 18.51 11.28 -27.88
N ASP A 155 19.80 10.98 -27.73
CA ASP A 155 20.70 10.62 -28.81
C ASP A 155 20.60 9.15 -29.25
N GLY A 156 19.69 8.38 -28.65
CA GLY A 156 19.47 6.96 -28.91
C GLY A 156 20.42 6.02 -28.16
N THR A 157 21.35 6.54 -27.36
CA THR A 157 22.19 5.70 -26.49
C THR A 157 21.45 5.26 -25.24
N TYR A 158 21.93 4.20 -24.58
CA TYR A 158 21.33 3.66 -23.37
C TYR A 158 22.15 4.01 -22.14
N ASN A 159 21.48 4.25 -21.04
CA ASN A 159 22.11 4.44 -19.73
C ASN A 159 21.28 3.72 -18.65
N ARG A 160 21.82 3.63 -17.44
CA ARG A 160 21.18 2.99 -16.30
C ARG A 160 21.06 3.95 -15.13
N LEU A 161 20.04 3.74 -14.28
CA LEU A 161 19.81 4.60 -13.12
C LEU A 161 21.06 4.68 -12.23
N HIS A 162 21.70 3.54 -11.95
CA HIS A 162 22.85 3.50 -11.06
C HIS A 162 24.12 4.14 -11.66
N ASN A 163 24.15 4.43 -12.95
CA ASN A 163 25.22 5.20 -13.57
C ASN A 163 25.08 6.73 -13.37
N ILE A 164 23.96 7.18 -12.82
CA ILE A 164 23.75 8.60 -12.55
C ILE A 164 24.54 8.97 -11.30
N ASN A 165 25.64 9.68 -11.49
CA ASN A 165 26.46 10.17 -10.37
C ASN A 165 25.94 11.52 -9.88
N ALA A 166 25.17 11.52 -8.79
CA ALA A 166 24.73 12.71 -8.06
C ALA A 166 24.35 12.33 -6.62
N PRO A 167 24.46 13.25 -5.64
CA PRO A 167 23.99 13.01 -4.27
C PRO A 167 22.50 12.69 -4.21
N TYR A 168 21.70 13.30 -5.10
CA TYR A 168 20.27 13.04 -5.25
C TYR A 168 19.90 12.91 -6.71
N THR A 169 19.01 11.98 -7.02
CA THR A 169 18.36 11.83 -8.33
C THR A 169 16.86 11.90 -8.17
N LEU A 170 16.22 12.89 -8.78
CA LEU A 170 14.77 12.98 -8.88
C LEU A 170 14.34 12.30 -10.16
N ILE A 171 13.54 11.24 -10.03
CA ILE A 171 12.97 10.52 -11.18
C ILE A 171 11.53 11.00 -11.37
N PHE A 172 11.23 11.52 -12.54
CA PHE A 172 9.91 11.96 -12.93
C PHE A 172 9.38 11.12 -14.08
N PHE A 173 8.40 10.27 -13.80
CA PHE A 173 7.69 9.52 -14.83
C PHE A 173 6.53 10.36 -15.35
N GLY A 174 6.47 10.59 -16.66
CA GLY A 174 5.44 11.42 -17.24
C GLY A 174 5.19 11.15 -18.72
N ASP A 175 4.00 11.53 -19.18
CA ASP A 175 3.63 11.54 -20.58
C ASP A 175 3.66 12.99 -21.09
N PRO A 176 4.24 13.28 -22.29
CA PRO A 176 4.21 14.60 -22.89
C PRO A 176 2.80 15.16 -23.14
N ASP A 177 1.80 14.30 -23.36
CA ASP A 177 0.41 14.69 -23.60
C ASP A 177 -0.41 14.84 -22.31
N CYS A 178 0.16 14.57 -21.14
CA CYS A 178 -0.51 14.67 -19.85
C CYS A 178 -0.45 16.11 -19.30
N GLU A 179 -1.56 16.81 -19.25
CA GLU A 179 -1.65 18.17 -18.70
C GLU A 179 -1.16 18.27 -17.24
N ILE A 180 -1.51 17.29 -16.40
CA ILE A 180 -1.09 17.26 -14.99
C ILE A 180 0.42 17.09 -14.90
N CYS A 181 0.99 16.21 -15.73
CA CYS A 181 2.45 16.02 -15.79
C CYS A 181 3.17 17.30 -16.20
N ASN A 182 2.62 18.05 -17.16
CA ASN A 182 3.18 19.33 -17.59
C ASN A 182 3.14 20.39 -16.48
N LYS A 183 2.02 20.50 -15.74
CA LYS A 183 1.92 21.38 -14.56
C LYS A 183 2.93 21.02 -13.47
N VAL A 184 3.15 19.75 -13.21
CA VAL A 184 4.18 19.31 -12.24
C VAL A 184 5.58 19.66 -12.73
N LYS A 185 5.88 19.50 -14.02
CA LYS A 185 7.16 19.95 -14.61
C LYS A 185 7.37 21.45 -14.44
N GLU A 186 6.36 22.27 -14.70
CA GLU A 186 6.41 23.73 -14.49
C GLU A 186 6.71 24.05 -13.02
N GLN A 187 6.00 23.44 -12.08
CA GLN A 187 6.24 23.60 -10.64
C GLN A 187 7.66 23.24 -10.23
N LEU A 188 8.19 22.12 -10.75
CA LEU A 188 9.58 21.71 -10.50
C LEU A 188 10.57 22.73 -11.06
N GLN A 189 10.29 23.27 -12.27
CA GLN A 189 11.12 24.30 -12.90
C GLN A 189 11.05 25.64 -12.18
N GLU A 190 9.92 26.02 -11.57
CA GLU A 190 9.76 27.28 -10.84
C GLU A 190 10.33 27.19 -9.42
N SER A 191 10.45 26.01 -8.83
CA SER A 191 10.96 25.83 -7.48
C SER A 191 12.40 26.32 -7.34
N LEU A 192 12.60 27.38 -6.58
CA LEU A 192 13.93 27.92 -6.28
C LEU A 192 14.83 26.89 -5.60
N TYR A 193 14.27 26.07 -4.71
CA TYR A 193 15.01 25.02 -4.03
C TYR A 193 15.57 23.98 -5.01
N ILE A 194 14.74 23.49 -5.92
CA ILE A 194 15.14 22.54 -6.98
C ILE A 194 16.22 23.16 -7.88
N LYS A 195 16.03 24.42 -8.33
CA LYS A 195 17.01 25.14 -9.15
C LYS A 195 18.38 25.23 -8.46
N LEU A 196 18.42 25.65 -7.22
CA LEU A 196 19.69 25.79 -6.48
C LEU A 196 20.40 24.44 -6.31
N LYS A 197 19.67 23.36 -5.99
CA LYS A 197 20.25 22.02 -5.87
C LYS A 197 20.76 21.49 -7.23
N PHE A 198 20.03 21.76 -8.30
CA PHE A 198 20.42 21.37 -9.66
C PHE A 198 21.69 22.12 -10.11
N ILE A 199 21.71 23.45 -10.01
CA ILE A 199 22.87 24.29 -10.38
C ILE A 199 24.10 23.94 -9.54
N GLY A 200 23.91 23.65 -8.26
CA GLY A 200 24.99 23.24 -7.34
C GLY A 200 25.51 21.82 -7.58
N GLY A 201 24.98 21.07 -8.53
CA GLY A 201 25.39 19.69 -8.82
C GLY A 201 24.94 18.65 -7.79
N TYR A 202 24.11 19.03 -6.83
CA TYR A 202 23.59 18.12 -5.80
C TYR A 202 22.41 17.29 -6.29
N LEU A 203 21.71 17.73 -7.32
CA LEU A 203 20.51 17.06 -7.85
C LEU A 203 20.64 16.84 -9.35
N LYS A 204 20.38 15.62 -9.80
CA LYS A 204 20.04 15.35 -11.20
C LYS A 204 18.56 15.01 -11.34
N ILE A 205 17.97 15.42 -12.44
CA ILE A 205 16.56 15.13 -12.76
C ILE A 205 16.54 14.21 -13.96
N LEU A 206 16.00 13.02 -13.77
CA LEU A 206 15.73 12.05 -14.82
C LEU A 206 14.23 12.08 -15.13
N SER A 207 13.86 12.63 -16.29
CA SER A 207 12.49 12.59 -16.77
C SER A 207 12.33 11.40 -17.71
N VAL A 208 11.41 10.49 -17.40
CA VAL A 208 11.18 9.24 -18.12
C VAL A 208 9.80 9.26 -18.76
N CYS A 209 9.75 9.05 -20.08
CA CYS A 209 8.52 8.79 -20.81
C CYS A 209 8.32 7.28 -20.99
N VAL A 210 7.22 6.73 -20.47
CA VAL A 210 6.96 5.28 -20.50
C VAL A 210 6.19 4.83 -21.75
N GLU A 211 5.57 5.75 -22.49
CA GLU A 211 4.71 5.41 -23.63
C GLU A 211 5.41 5.37 -24.99
N GLY A 212 6.73 5.52 -25.04
CA GLY A 212 7.51 5.40 -26.28
C GLY A 212 7.24 6.49 -27.34
N LYS A 213 6.58 7.59 -26.97
CA LYS A 213 6.28 8.74 -27.87
C LYS A 213 7.53 9.58 -28.12
N THR A 214 8.54 8.99 -28.73
CA THR A 214 9.88 9.61 -28.90
C THR A 214 9.87 10.94 -29.63
N ALA A 215 8.99 11.14 -30.62
CA ALA A 215 8.92 12.39 -31.39
C ALA A 215 8.45 13.61 -30.58
N LYS A 216 7.67 13.40 -29.53
CA LYS A 216 7.21 14.50 -28.64
C LYS A 216 8.09 14.69 -27.39
N TRP A 217 8.93 13.71 -27.12
CA TRP A 217 9.86 13.73 -26.00
C TRP A 217 11.14 14.51 -26.31
N GLN A 218 11.47 14.67 -27.58
CA GLN A 218 12.62 15.44 -28.05
C GLN A 218 12.37 16.93 -27.92
#